data_b2b8ac0e15ac51c64f0a296a735075fe
#
_entry.id   b2b8ac0e15ac51c64f0a296a735075fe
#
_cell.length_a   1.000
_cell.length_b   1.000
_cell.length_c   1.000
_cell.angle_alpha   90.00
_cell.angle_beta   90.00
_cell.angle_gamma   90.00
#
_symmetry.space_group_name_H-M   'P 1'
#
loop_
_entity.id
_entity.type
_entity.pdbx_description
1 polymer ?
#
loop_
_entity_poly.entity_id
_entity_poly.type
_entity_poly.pdbx_seq_one_letter_code
_entity_poly.pdbx_strand_id
1 'polypeptide(L)'
;PAASIVSLAPSNTEILYAVGAGEHVIARDDFSNYPEEVADLPSVGGSNSNYSLEQLVSLKPDLVLAAEINTADQVKAMEDLGLTVFYLKNPDDLDGMYANLLTVAELTGTTAETETLISSLKERVQAVETALANVDTQPSVFYELDATDAAAPWTSGPDTFIDTLIGMAGGVNAAAGLNSGWAQMSQESLLVANPDIILLADAAYGVSAEQVAARPGWDVITAVKDSAIYPFNDDLVSRPG
;
A
#
# COMPACT_ATOMS: atom_id res chain seq x y z
N PRO A 1 -0.40 14.70 -23.50
CA PRO A 1 -0.15 14.54 -22.07
C PRO A 1 -1.10 15.39 -21.24
N ALA A 2 -1.58 14.85 -20.13
CA ALA A 2 -2.39 15.61 -19.18
C ALA A 2 -1.52 16.62 -18.44
N ALA A 3 -1.97 17.88 -18.36
CA ALA A 3 -1.28 18.99 -17.72
C ALA A 3 -1.94 19.46 -16.41
N SER A 4 -3.15 18.98 -16.13
CA SER A 4 -3.88 19.24 -14.89
C SER A 4 -4.56 17.95 -14.43
N ILE A 5 -4.13 17.42 -13.29
CA ILE A 5 -4.51 16.08 -12.81
C ILE A 5 -5.08 16.19 -11.41
N VAL A 6 -6.21 15.52 -11.15
CA VAL A 6 -6.71 15.28 -9.81
C VAL A 6 -6.43 13.82 -9.45
N SER A 7 -5.78 13.60 -8.30
CA SER A 7 -5.49 12.26 -7.77
C SER A 7 -6.52 11.89 -6.70
N LEU A 8 -7.09 10.69 -6.80
CA LEU A 8 -8.13 10.21 -5.88
C LEU A 8 -7.66 9.06 -4.97
N ALA A 9 -6.35 8.84 -4.89
CA ALA A 9 -5.77 7.86 -3.99
C ALA A 9 -4.31 8.19 -3.63
N PRO A 10 -3.82 7.86 -2.42
CA PRO A 10 -2.43 8.07 -2.04
C PRO A 10 -1.43 7.42 -3.00
N SER A 11 -1.65 6.16 -3.39
CA SER A 11 -0.79 5.45 -4.36
C SER A 11 -0.67 6.19 -5.69
N ASN A 12 -1.79 6.69 -6.23
CA ASN A 12 -1.78 7.45 -7.47
C ASN A 12 -1.01 8.76 -7.34
N THR A 13 -1.16 9.45 -6.20
CA THR A 13 -0.41 10.67 -5.91
C THR A 13 1.08 10.38 -5.87
N GLU A 14 1.50 9.34 -5.16
CA GLU A 14 2.90 8.94 -5.06
C GLU A 14 3.47 8.53 -6.42
N ILE A 15 2.72 7.78 -7.24
CA ILE A 15 3.11 7.45 -8.61
C ILE A 15 3.32 8.72 -9.45
N LEU A 16 2.38 9.68 -9.43
CA LEU A 16 2.48 10.93 -10.20
C LEU A 16 3.76 11.71 -9.86
N TYR A 17 4.09 11.79 -8.58
CA TYR A 17 5.34 12.44 -8.14
C TYR A 17 6.58 11.62 -8.51
N ALA A 18 6.54 10.30 -8.36
CA ALA A 18 7.65 9.41 -8.68
C ALA A 18 8.02 9.41 -10.18
N VAL A 19 7.01 9.49 -11.07
CA VAL A 19 7.24 9.57 -12.53
C VAL A 19 7.59 10.98 -13.00
N GLY A 20 7.71 11.97 -12.11
CA GLY A 20 8.08 13.35 -12.44
C GLY A 20 6.91 14.22 -12.92
N ALA A 21 5.66 13.81 -12.68
CA ALA A 21 4.45 14.55 -13.05
C ALA A 21 3.80 15.30 -11.87
N GLY A 22 4.49 15.45 -10.74
CA GLY A 22 3.97 16.07 -9.52
C GLY A 22 3.47 17.51 -9.74
N GLU A 23 4.14 18.29 -10.60
CA GLU A 23 3.73 19.66 -10.91
C GLU A 23 2.38 19.75 -11.66
N HIS A 24 1.90 18.65 -12.22
CA HIS A 24 0.61 18.58 -12.89
C HIS A 24 -0.55 18.25 -11.93
N VAL A 25 -0.23 17.86 -10.68
CA VAL A 25 -1.25 17.53 -9.67
C VAL A 25 -1.84 18.81 -9.11
N ILE A 26 -3.12 19.07 -9.39
CA ILE A 26 -3.82 20.30 -8.98
C ILE A 26 -4.74 20.13 -7.77
N ALA A 27 -5.08 18.87 -7.43
CA ALA A 27 -5.85 18.52 -6.24
C ALA A 27 -5.67 17.02 -5.91
N ARG A 28 -5.97 16.68 -4.67
CA ARG A 28 -5.80 15.33 -4.11
C ARG A 28 -7.02 14.87 -3.32
N ASP A 29 -7.05 13.60 -2.96
CA ASP A 29 -7.97 13.08 -1.94
C ASP A 29 -7.52 13.45 -0.52
N ASP A 30 -8.34 13.15 0.50
CA ASP A 30 -8.05 13.48 1.90
C ASP A 30 -6.86 12.69 2.49
N PHE A 31 -6.55 11.52 1.94
CA PHE A 31 -5.55 10.59 2.48
C PHE A 31 -4.15 10.75 1.86
N SER A 32 -4.05 11.41 0.71
CA SER A 32 -2.76 11.70 0.07
C SER A 32 -1.97 12.71 0.90
N ASN A 33 -0.81 12.28 1.41
CA ASN A 33 0.02 13.06 2.33
C ASN A 33 1.53 12.95 2.01
N TYR A 34 1.89 12.29 0.92
CA TYR A 34 3.27 12.15 0.47
C TYR A 34 3.38 12.40 -1.05
N PRO A 35 4.46 13.09 -1.49
CA PRO A 35 5.46 13.79 -0.68
C PRO A 35 4.87 14.98 0.14
N GLU A 36 5.66 15.60 1.03
CA GLU A 36 5.17 16.60 2.00
C GLU A 36 4.43 17.78 1.35
N GLU A 37 4.89 18.20 0.17
CA GLU A 37 4.28 19.28 -0.61
C GLU A 37 2.84 19.02 -1.04
N VAL A 38 2.42 17.75 -1.10
CA VAL A 38 1.04 17.36 -1.42
C VAL A 38 0.04 17.92 -0.40
N ALA A 39 0.47 18.14 0.84
CA ALA A 39 -0.38 18.68 1.89
C ALA A 39 -0.92 20.09 1.57
N ASP A 40 -0.21 20.87 0.75
CA ASP A 40 -0.58 22.22 0.34
C ASP A 40 -1.63 22.22 -0.80
N LEU A 41 -1.86 21.07 -1.45
CA LEU A 41 -2.85 20.96 -2.50
C LEU A 41 -4.28 20.90 -1.95
N PRO A 42 -5.26 21.49 -2.66
CA PRO A 42 -6.65 21.38 -2.26
C PRO A 42 -7.13 19.93 -2.24
N SER A 43 -7.86 19.55 -1.20
CA SER A 43 -8.53 18.25 -1.14
C SER A 43 -9.88 18.31 -1.83
N VAL A 44 -10.21 17.25 -2.58
CA VAL A 44 -11.53 17.02 -3.19
C VAL A 44 -12.39 16.06 -2.37
N GLY A 45 -11.96 15.70 -1.17
CA GLY A 45 -12.66 14.74 -0.29
C GLY A 45 -12.08 13.34 -0.38
N GLY A 46 -12.90 12.32 -0.09
CA GLY A 46 -12.50 10.91 -0.06
C GLY A 46 -12.68 10.27 1.30
N SER A 47 -12.56 11.04 2.40
CA SER A 47 -12.97 10.58 3.72
C SER A 47 -14.48 10.26 3.70
N ASN A 48 -14.84 9.13 4.30
CA ASN A 48 -16.21 8.59 4.24
C ASN A 48 -16.71 8.25 2.81
N SER A 49 -15.81 7.95 1.89
CA SER A 49 -16.11 7.61 0.49
C SER A 49 -16.88 8.68 -0.29
N ASN A 50 -16.79 9.95 0.10
CA ASN A 50 -17.44 11.06 -0.55
C ASN A 50 -16.43 12.01 -1.20
N TYR A 51 -16.57 12.23 -2.51
CA TYR A 51 -15.83 13.22 -3.26
C TYR A 51 -16.75 14.39 -3.63
N SER A 52 -16.21 15.61 -3.61
CA SER A 52 -16.94 16.81 -4.05
C SER A 52 -16.97 16.88 -5.59
N LEU A 53 -18.02 16.34 -6.18
CA LEU A 53 -18.21 16.41 -7.64
C LEU A 53 -18.27 17.85 -8.16
N GLU A 54 -18.84 18.77 -7.38
CA GLU A 54 -18.87 20.20 -7.72
C GLU A 54 -17.45 20.78 -7.83
N GLN A 55 -16.60 20.46 -6.84
CA GLN A 55 -15.20 20.91 -6.84
C GLN A 55 -14.43 20.29 -8.00
N LEU A 56 -14.58 18.98 -8.26
CA LEU A 56 -13.95 18.28 -9.37
C LEU A 56 -14.28 18.95 -10.71
N VAL A 57 -15.57 19.21 -10.96
CA VAL A 57 -16.02 19.91 -12.18
C VAL A 57 -15.47 21.34 -12.26
N SER A 58 -15.42 22.05 -11.14
CA SER A 58 -14.93 23.45 -11.10
C SER A 58 -13.44 23.56 -11.42
N LEU A 59 -12.65 22.56 -11.03
CA LEU A 59 -11.20 22.47 -11.29
C LEU A 59 -10.88 22.24 -12.77
N LYS A 60 -11.80 21.67 -13.54
CA LYS A 60 -11.65 21.33 -14.97
C LYS A 60 -10.35 20.59 -15.26
N PRO A 61 -10.06 19.48 -14.58
CA PRO A 61 -8.84 18.74 -14.82
C PRO A 61 -8.84 18.10 -16.22
N ASP A 62 -7.66 17.96 -16.82
CA ASP A 62 -7.49 17.15 -18.03
C ASP A 62 -7.70 15.66 -17.74
N LEU A 63 -7.38 15.26 -16.50
CA LEU A 63 -7.44 13.86 -16.05
C LEU A 63 -7.81 13.78 -14.57
N VAL A 64 -8.69 12.85 -14.23
CA VAL A 64 -8.93 12.37 -12.87
C VAL A 64 -8.33 10.95 -12.78
N LEU A 65 -7.36 10.75 -11.90
CA LEU A 65 -6.73 9.44 -11.70
C LEU A 65 -7.38 8.74 -10.50
N ALA A 66 -8.21 7.75 -10.77
CA ALA A 66 -8.91 6.94 -9.79
C ALA A 66 -8.17 5.62 -9.53
N ALA A 67 -8.43 4.97 -8.39
CA ALA A 67 -7.85 3.68 -7.98
C ALA A 67 -8.93 2.76 -7.44
N GLU A 68 -8.57 1.54 -7.02
CA GLU A 68 -9.52 0.54 -6.52
C GLU A 68 -10.28 0.95 -5.24
N ILE A 69 -9.80 1.94 -4.53
CA ILE A 69 -10.56 2.56 -3.43
C ILE A 69 -11.83 3.28 -3.92
N ASN A 70 -11.88 3.64 -5.21
CA ASN A 70 -13.01 4.33 -5.82
C ASN A 70 -13.99 3.31 -6.40
N THR A 71 -15.25 3.40 -6.01
CA THR A 71 -16.29 2.50 -6.53
C THR A 71 -16.62 2.81 -7.99
N ALA A 72 -17.14 1.80 -8.72
CA ALA A 72 -17.59 1.98 -10.10
C ALA A 72 -18.67 3.06 -10.25
N ASP A 73 -19.55 3.21 -9.24
CA ASP A 73 -20.58 4.25 -9.24
C ASP A 73 -19.98 5.67 -9.09
N GLN A 74 -18.91 5.81 -8.28
CA GLN A 74 -18.18 7.07 -8.14
C GLN A 74 -17.48 7.45 -9.45
N VAL A 75 -16.80 6.50 -10.08
CA VAL A 75 -16.15 6.72 -11.38
C VAL A 75 -17.20 7.13 -12.43
N LYS A 76 -18.30 6.37 -12.50
CA LYS A 76 -19.38 6.68 -13.43
C LYS A 76 -19.99 8.06 -13.20
N ALA A 77 -20.19 8.47 -11.95
CA ALA A 77 -20.75 9.78 -11.63
C ALA A 77 -19.84 10.93 -12.12
N MET A 78 -18.52 10.75 -12.07
CA MET A 78 -17.55 11.72 -12.59
C MET A 78 -17.59 11.76 -14.14
N GLU A 79 -17.64 10.60 -14.80
CA GLU A 79 -17.73 10.50 -16.26
C GLU A 79 -19.05 11.10 -16.78
N ASP A 80 -20.17 10.86 -16.11
CA ASP A 80 -21.49 11.44 -16.48
C ASP A 80 -21.50 12.99 -16.40
N LEU A 81 -20.58 13.58 -15.62
CA LEU A 81 -20.34 15.02 -15.55
C LEU A 81 -19.33 15.54 -16.59
N GLY A 82 -18.83 14.65 -17.46
CA GLY A 82 -17.91 15.00 -18.55
C GLY A 82 -16.43 15.05 -18.12
N LEU A 83 -16.08 14.53 -16.95
CA LEU A 83 -14.69 14.39 -16.54
C LEU A 83 -14.04 13.20 -17.24
N THR A 84 -12.77 13.35 -17.63
CA THR A 84 -11.96 12.23 -18.13
C THR A 84 -11.39 11.50 -16.94
N VAL A 85 -11.83 10.27 -16.69
CA VAL A 85 -11.37 9.44 -15.57
C VAL A 85 -10.52 8.29 -16.11
N PHE A 86 -9.35 8.10 -15.54
CA PHE A 86 -8.55 6.90 -15.74
C PHE A 86 -8.53 6.10 -14.44
N TYR A 87 -8.99 4.86 -14.51
CA TYR A 87 -9.00 3.95 -13.35
C TYR A 87 -7.75 3.09 -13.38
N LEU A 88 -6.83 3.32 -12.46
CA LEU A 88 -5.61 2.55 -12.28
C LEU A 88 -5.88 1.40 -11.32
N LYS A 89 -5.76 0.17 -11.82
CA LYS A 89 -5.92 -1.03 -10.99
C LYS A 89 -4.71 -1.21 -10.06
N ASN A 90 -4.94 -1.67 -8.83
CA ASN A 90 -3.84 -2.06 -7.96
C ASN A 90 -3.02 -3.20 -8.59
N PRO A 91 -1.69 -3.18 -8.47
CA PRO A 91 -0.86 -4.26 -8.97
C PRO A 91 -0.93 -5.49 -8.06
N ASP A 92 -0.83 -6.67 -8.65
CA ASP A 92 -0.74 -7.92 -7.89
C ASP A 92 0.71 -8.24 -7.47
N ASP A 93 1.70 -7.63 -8.18
CA ASP A 93 3.14 -7.81 -7.97
C ASP A 93 3.94 -6.58 -8.42
N LEU A 94 5.27 -6.65 -8.30
CA LEU A 94 6.16 -5.55 -8.70
C LEU A 94 6.16 -5.30 -10.22
N ASP A 95 5.97 -6.32 -11.06
CA ASP A 95 5.89 -6.13 -12.51
C ASP A 95 4.62 -5.35 -12.88
N GLY A 96 3.49 -5.65 -12.22
CA GLY A 96 2.27 -4.86 -12.31
C GLY A 96 2.45 -3.41 -11.85
N MET A 97 3.22 -3.19 -10.76
CA MET A 97 3.55 -1.85 -10.30
C MET A 97 4.40 -1.10 -11.36
N TYR A 98 5.42 -1.73 -11.95
CA TYR A 98 6.20 -1.11 -13.03
C TYR A 98 5.34 -0.77 -14.25
N ALA A 99 4.38 -1.63 -14.59
CA ALA A 99 3.43 -1.36 -15.66
C ALA A 99 2.52 -0.15 -15.34
N ASN A 100 2.10 0.01 -14.08
CA ASN A 100 1.35 1.16 -13.63
C ASN A 100 2.16 2.46 -13.73
N LEU A 101 3.44 2.45 -13.32
CA LEU A 101 4.35 3.60 -13.49
C LEU A 101 4.44 4.02 -14.95
N LEU A 102 4.63 3.06 -15.89
CA LEU A 102 4.69 3.36 -17.32
C LEU A 102 3.37 3.90 -17.86
N THR A 103 2.24 3.33 -17.43
CA THR A 103 0.91 3.78 -17.84
C THR A 103 0.69 5.25 -17.45
N VAL A 104 1.01 5.62 -16.20
CA VAL A 104 0.90 7.01 -15.74
C VAL A 104 1.90 7.91 -16.48
N ALA A 105 3.10 7.43 -16.75
CA ALA A 105 4.11 8.16 -17.52
C ALA A 105 3.66 8.45 -18.98
N GLU A 106 2.97 7.51 -19.62
CA GLU A 106 2.39 7.73 -20.95
C GLU A 106 1.29 8.80 -20.92
N LEU A 107 0.43 8.80 -19.89
CA LEU A 107 -0.62 9.79 -19.70
C LEU A 107 -0.03 11.20 -19.45
N THR A 108 1.12 11.28 -18.81
CA THR A 108 1.76 12.55 -18.38
C THR A 108 2.90 13.00 -19.27
N GLY A 109 3.42 12.11 -20.14
CA GLY A 109 4.54 12.41 -21.06
C GLY A 109 5.92 12.29 -20.42
N THR A 110 6.08 11.54 -19.32
CA THR A 110 7.32 11.39 -18.54
C THR A 110 7.98 10.01 -18.71
N THR A 111 7.79 9.36 -19.87
CA THR A 111 8.18 7.96 -20.10
C THR A 111 9.70 7.72 -19.93
N ALA A 112 10.56 8.62 -20.43
CA ALA A 112 11.99 8.42 -20.38
C ALA A 112 12.57 8.46 -18.95
N GLU A 113 12.06 9.37 -18.13
CA GLU A 113 12.41 9.49 -16.73
C GLU A 113 11.94 8.25 -15.95
N THR A 114 10.75 7.78 -16.27
CA THR A 114 10.13 6.60 -15.63
C THR A 114 10.85 5.30 -15.97
N GLU A 115 11.33 5.12 -17.20
CA GLU A 115 12.17 3.97 -17.57
C GLU A 115 13.47 3.93 -16.74
N THR A 116 14.05 5.08 -16.46
CA THR A 116 15.24 5.20 -15.60
C THR A 116 14.90 4.85 -14.15
N LEU A 117 13.77 5.34 -13.63
CA LEU A 117 13.28 4.99 -12.31
C LEU A 117 13.07 3.48 -12.17
N ILE A 118 12.36 2.85 -13.11
CA ILE A 118 12.07 1.41 -13.09
C ILE A 118 13.38 0.60 -13.12
N SER A 119 14.36 1.00 -13.90
CA SER A 119 15.66 0.33 -13.94
C SER A 119 16.33 0.36 -12.55
N SER A 120 16.33 1.51 -11.90
CA SER A 120 16.85 1.67 -10.53
C SER A 120 16.09 0.82 -9.50
N LEU A 121 14.76 0.75 -9.60
CA LEU A 121 13.94 -0.08 -8.71
C LEU A 121 14.25 -1.56 -8.89
N LYS A 122 14.37 -2.04 -10.13
CA LYS A 122 14.75 -3.43 -10.45
C LYS A 122 16.14 -3.78 -9.91
N GLU A 123 17.11 -2.86 -9.99
CA GLU A 123 18.44 -3.06 -9.41
C GLU A 123 18.38 -3.22 -7.88
N ARG A 124 17.52 -2.46 -7.20
CA ARG A 124 17.30 -2.60 -5.75
C ARG A 124 16.69 -3.95 -5.38
N VAL A 125 15.68 -4.40 -6.13
CA VAL A 125 15.07 -5.74 -5.94
C VAL A 125 16.11 -6.82 -6.15
N GLN A 126 16.90 -6.75 -7.23
CA GLN A 126 17.96 -7.71 -7.54
C GLN A 126 19.05 -7.74 -6.43
N ALA A 127 19.33 -6.62 -5.80
CA ALA A 127 20.25 -6.58 -4.66
C ALA A 127 19.72 -7.36 -3.46
N VAL A 128 18.41 -7.28 -3.17
CA VAL A 128 17.76 -8.09 -2.12
C VAL A 128 17.83 -9.57 -2.46
N GLU A 129 17.42 -9.96 -3.66
CA GLU A 129 17.49 -11.36 -4.13
C GLU A 129 18.92 -11.93 -4.02
N THR A 130 19.91 -11.13 -4.40
CA THR A 130 21.32 -11.53 -4.30
C THR A 130 21.76 -11.71 -2.85
N ALA A 131 21.31 -10.86 -1.94
CA ALA A 131 21.62 -10.97 -0.52
C ALA A 131 20.99 -12.22 0.09
N LEU A 132 19.83 -12.62 -0.39
CA LEU A 132 19.09 -13.79 0.09
C LEU A 132 19.55 -15.12 -0.53
N ALA A 133 20.31 -15.10 -1.64
CA ALA A 133 20.67 -16.29 -2.42
C ALA A 133 21.40 -17.39 -1.62
N ASN A 134 22.03 -17.04 -0.49
CA ASN A 134 22.75 -17.98 0.39
C ASN A 134 22.17 -18.02 1.81
N VAL A 135 20.91 -17.57 1.98
CA VAL A 135 20.20 -17.61 3.27
C VAL A 135 19.35 -18.87 3.30
N ASP A 136 19.73 -19.85 4.16
CA ASP A 136 19.04 -21.14 4.26
C ASP A 136 17.78 -21.09 5.15
N THR A 137 17.60 -20.01 5.93
CA THR A 137 16.48 -19.88 6.87
C THR A 137 15.45 -18.92 6.36
N GLN A 138 14.18 -19.31 6.43
CA GLN A 138 13.05 -18.48 6.09
C GLN A 138 12.21 -18.24 7.35
N PRO A 139 12.33 -17.06 8.00
CA PRO A 139 11.54 -16.76 9.18
C PRO A 139 10.06 -16.69 8.86
N SER A 140 9.23 -17.20 9.78
CA SER A 140 7.78 -17.02 9.73
C SER A 140 7.43 -15.60 10.18
N VAL A 141 6.69 -14.85 9.37
CA VAL A 141 6.38 -13.44 9.59
C VAL A 141 4.87 -13.26 9.75
N PHE A 142 4.45 -12.69 10.86
CA PHE A 142 3.08 -12.24 11.07
C PHE A 142 3.00 -10.73 10.84
N TYR A 143 2.15 -10.30 9.91
CA TYR A 143 1.88 -8.90 9.64
C TYR A 143 0.60 -8.49 10.37
N GLU A 144 0.73 -7.74 11.47
CA GLU A 144 -0.39 -7.24 12.24
C GLU A 144 -0.89 -5.95 11.63
N LEU A 145 -2.05 -6.02 10.97
CA LEU A 145 -2.66 -4.86 10.31
C LEU A 145 -3.48 -4.01 11.30
N ASP A 146 -4.27 -4.66 12.14
CA ASP A 146 -5.09 -4.05 13.18
C ASP A 146 -5.38 -5.07 14.28
N ALA A 147 -5.07 -4.74 15.51
CA ALA A 147 -5.36 -5.57 16.69
C ALA A 147 -6.25 -4.84 17.71
N THR A 148 -7.23 -4.06 17.24
CA THR A 148 -8.32 -3.53 18.10
C THR A 148 -8.97 -4.66 18.91
N ASP A 149 -9.11 -5.86 18.30
CA ASP A 149 -9.38 -7.11 19.01
C ASP A 149 -8.09 -7.98 19.02
N ALA A 150 -7.35 -7.95 20.10
CA ALA A 150 -6.14 -8.74 20.27
C ALA A 150 -6.35 -10.26 20.27
N ALA A 151 -7.60 -10.75 20.46
CA ALA A 151 -7.94 -12.17 20.35
C ALA A 151 -8.12 -12.63 18.89
N ALA A 152 -8.28 -11.69 17.95
CA ALA A 152 -8.47 -11.95 16.54
C ALA A 152 -7.95 -10.78 15.70
N PRO A 153 -6.62 -10.50 15.69
CA PRO A 153 -6.05 -9.41 14.91
C PRO A 153 -6.28 -9.62 13.41
N TRP A 154 -6.47 -8.50 12.70
CA TRP A 154 -6.48 -8.48 11.25
C TRP A 154 -5.05 -8.64 10.71
N THR A 155 -4.93 -9.37 9.63
CA THR A 155 -3.66 -9.66 8.97
C THR A 155 -3.83 -9.78 7.46
N SER A 156 -2.70 -9.77 6.76
CA SER A 156 -2.61 -10.09 5.34
C SER A 156 -2.41 -11.60 5.17
N GLY A 157 -3.39 -12.27 4.58
CA GLY A 157 -3.36 -13.69 4.22
C GLY A 157 -2.73 -13.94 2.85
N PRO A 158 -3.02 -15.11 2.24
CA PRO A 158 -2.45 -15.49 0.94
C PRO A 158 -2.95 -14.60 -0.20
N ASP A 159 -2.20 -14.62 -1.30
CA ASP A 159 -2.54 -13.95 -2.57
C ASP A 159 -2.70 -12.42 -2.45
N THR A 160 -2.01 -11.81 -1.48
CA THR A 160 -1.94 -10.35 -1.34
C THR A 160 -0.57 -9.84 -1.79
N PHE A 161 -0.50 -8.55 -2.11
CA PHE A 161 0.76 -7.89 -2.40
C PHE A 161 1.75 -8.00 -1.20
N ILE A 162 1.24 -7.88 0.03
CA ILE A 162 2.05 -8.03 1.25
C ILE A 162 2.59 -9.47 1.39
N ASP A 163 1.78 -10.49 1.10
CA ASP A 163 2.22 -11.88 1.07
C ASP A 163 3.38 -12.09 0.09
N THR A 164 3.24 -11.53 -1.12
CA THR A 164 4.30 -11.53 -2.14
C THR A 164 5.57 -10.84 -1.63
N LEU A 165 5.46 -9.67 -1.00
CA LEU A 165 6.62 -8.94 -0.46
C LEU A 165 7.32 -9.69 0.69
N ILE A 166 6.57 -10.35 1.58
CA ILE A 166 7.14 -11.21 2.63
C ILE A 166 7.99 -12.31 1.99
N GLY A 167 7.46 -12.99 0.97
CA GLY A 167 8.19 -14.01 0.23
C GLY A 167 9.45 -13.48 -0.46
N MET A 168 9.36 -12.34 -1.13
CA MET A 168 10.49 -11.69 -1.79
C MET A 168 11.56 -11.22 -0.80
N ALA A 169 11.17 -10.89 0.44
CA ALA A 169 12.10 -10.58 1.53
C ALA A 169 12.71 -11.83 2.20
N GLY A 170 12.42 -13.03 1.70
CA GLY A 170 12.94 -14.30 2.22
C GLY A 170 12.19 -14.85 3.45
N GLY A 171 11.00 -14.31 3.75
CA GLY A 171 10.13 -14.80 4.82
C GLY A 171 9.05 -15.76 4.33
N VAL A 172 8.32 -16.31 5.28
CA VAL A 172 7.09 -17.09 5.05
C VAL A 172 5.95 -16.41 5.81
N ASN A 173 4.87 -16.12 5.12
CA ASN A 173 3.71 -15.49 5.76
C ASN A 173 3.04 -16.47 6.75
N ALA A 174 3.00 -16.11 8.02
CA ALA A 174 2.36 -16.91 9.08
C ALA A 174 0.84 -17.08 8.85
N ALA A 175 0.24 -16.19 8.07
CA ALA A 175 -1.18 -16.18 7.72
C ALA A 175 -1.49 -16.82 6.36
N ALA A 176 -0.51 -17.44 5.67
CA ALA A 176 -0.69 -18.06 4.35
C ALA A 176 -1.76 -19.17 4.31
N GLY A 177 -2.10 -19.75 5.45
CA GLY A 177 -3.14 -20.79 5.57
C GLY A 177 -4.58 -20.26 5.71
N LEU A 178 -4.79 -18.95 5.72
CA LEU A 178 -6.13 -18.36 5.78
C LEU A 178 -6.86 -18.51 4.44
N ASN A 179 -8.19 -18.45 4.48
CA ASN A 179 -9.05 -18.62 3.29
C ASN A 179 -9.30 -17.30 2.53
N SER A 180 -8.71 -16.20 2.96
CA SER A 180 -8.89 -14.86 2.38
C SER A 180 -7.61 -14.05 2.52
N GLY A 181 -7.34 -13.21 1.52
CA GLY A 181 -6.22 -12.28 1.54
C GLY A 181 -6.28 -11.27 2.70
N TRP A 182 -7.46 -10.88 3.12
CA TRP A 182 -7.66 -9.99 4.28
C TRP A 182 -8.61 -10.68 5.25
N ALA A 183 -8.11 -11.04 6.43
CA ALA A 183 -8.88 -11.80 7.41
C ALA A 183 -8.39 -11.55 8.84
N GLN A 184 -9.23 -11.89 9.79
CA GLN A 184 -8.84 -12.01 11.17
C GLN A 184 -8.23 -13.39 11.44
N MET A 185 -7.11 -13.42 12.13
CA MET A 185 -6.47 -14.65 12.59
C MET A 185 -6.72 -14.83 14.09
N SER A 186 -7.40 -15.91 14.47
CA SER A 186 -7.66 -16.16 15.89
C SER A 186 -6.35 -16.33 16.67
N GLN A 187 -6.36 -15.93 17.94
CA GLN A 187 -5.21 -16.13 18.83
C GLN A 187 -4.74 -17.60 18.83
N GLU A 188 -5.65 -18.55 18.82
CA GLU A 188 -5.29 -19.98 18.76
C GLU A 188 -4.52 -20.32 17.50
N SER A 189 -4.99 -19.83 16.34
CA SER A 189 -4.29 -20.03 15.06
C SER A 189 -2.93 -19.36 15.05
N LEU A 190 -2.82 -18.17 15.62
CA LEU A 190 -1.55 -17.44 15.73
C LEU A 190 -0.56 -18.16 16.64
N LEU A 191 -1.01 -18.72 17.78
CA LEU A 191 -0.18 -19.53 18.66
C LEU A 191 0.31 -20.81 17.98
N VAL A 192 -0.51 -21.43 17.14
CA VAL A 192 -0.12 -22.61 16.35
C VAL A 192 0.87 -22.23 15.26
N ALA A 193 0.66 -21.10 14.57
CA ALA A 193 1.58 -20.60 13.55
C ALA A 193 2.94 -20.18 14.15
N ASN A 194 2.94 -19.70 15.41
CA ASN A 194 4.11 -19.34 16.19
C ASN A 194 5.16 -18.55 15.41
N PRO A 195 4.86 -17.33 14.95
CA PRO A 195 5.75 -16.57 14.09
C PRO A 195 7.09 -16.23 14.76
N ASP A 196 8.14 -16.18 13.93
CA ASP A 196 9.49 -15.77 14.34
C ASP A 196 9.61 -14.23 14.38
N ILE A 197 8.80 -13.53 13.58
CA ILE A 197 8.79 -12.06 13.47
C ILE A 197 7.35 -11.58 13.47
N ILE A 198 7.11 -10.46 14.17
CA ILE A 198 5.86 -9.70 14.08
C ILE A 198 6.17 -8.30 13.54
N LEU A 199 5.50 -7.91 12.45
CA LEU A 199 5.54 -6.55 11.90
C LEU A 199 4.25 -5.83 12.29
N LEU A 200 4.37 -4.67 12.98
CA LEU A 200 3.23 -3.90 13.46
C LEU A 200 2.90 -2.78 12.49
N ALA A 201 1.94 -3.02 11.59
CA ALA A 201 1.43 -2.00 10.68
C ALA A 201 0.59 -0.94 11.42
N ASP A 202 -0.03 -1.32 12.52
CA ASP A 202 -0.80 -0.44 13.39
C ASP A 202 0.02 0.37 14.39
N ALA A 203 1.35 0.30 14.30
CA ALA A 203 2.26 1.11 15.13
C ALA A 203 2.01 2.62 14.96
N ALA A 204 1.64 3.09 13.78
CA ALA A 204 1.30 4.48 13.52
C ALA A 204 0.05 4.96 14.31
N TYR A 205 -0.78 4.01 14.75
CA TYR A 205 -1.99 4.26 15.58
C TYR A 205 -1.72 4.05 17.08
N GLY A 206 -0.45 3.91 17.48
CA GLY A 206 -0.02 3.88 18.85
C GLY A 206 0.15 2.49 19.46
N VAL A 207 0.12 1.43 18.65
CA VAL A 207 0.46 0.07 19.10
C VAL A 207 1.98 -0.06 19.22
N SER A 208 2.48 -0.54 20.36
CA SER A 208 3.92 -0.75 20.59
C SER A 208 4.29 -2.22 20.80
N ALA A 209 5.55 -2.52 20.55
CA ALA A 209 6.08 -3.88 20.77
C ALA A 209 5.87 -4.35 22.22
N GLU A 210 6.00 -3.46 23.20
CA GLU A 210 5.79 -3.77 24.62
C GLU A 210 4.32 -4.10 24.91
N GLN A 211 3.37 -3.37 24.29
CA GLN A 211 1.94 -3.65 24.43
C GLN A 211 1.59 -5.01 23.82
N VAL A 212 2.14 -5.34 22.66
CA VAL A 212 1.94 -6.64 21.99
C VAL A 212 2.54 -7.77 22.83
N ALA A 213 3.75 -7.61 23.35
CA ALA A 213 4.41 -8.60 24.22
C ALA A 213 3.65 -8.83 25.53
N ALA A 214 2.89 -7.84 26.02
CA ALA A 214 2.09 -7.95 27.25
C ALA A 214 0.69 -8.56 27.03
N ARG A 215 0.32 -8.91 25.81
CA ARG A 215 -1.00 -9.52 25.54
C ARG A 215 -1.11 -10.89 26.19
N PRO A 216 -2.26 -11.21 26.83
CA PRO A 216 -2.45 -12.50 27.51
C PRO A 216 -2.24 -13.67 26.55
N GLY A 217 -1.35 -14.61 26.93
CA GLY A 217 -1.06 -15.82 26.16
C GLY A 217 -0.11 -15.67 24.98
N TRP A 218 0.40 -14.45 24.70
CA TRP A 218 1.37 -14.24 23.62
C TRP A 218 2.82 -14.50 24.05
N ASP A 219 3.07 -14.61 25.34
CA ASP A 219 4.38 -14.89 25.95
C ASP A 219 5.05 -16.21 25.47
N VAL A 220 4.26 -17.10 24.85
CA VAL A 220 4.74 -18.35 24.27
C VAL A 220 5.19 -18.24 22.82
N ILE A 221 4.83 -17.15 22.11
CA ILE A 221 5.19 -16.91 20.70
C ILE A 221 6.70 -16.63 20.59
N THR A 222 7.35 -17.22 19.60
CA THR A 222 8.79 -17.06 19.33
C THR A 222 9.16 -15.60 19.17
N ALA A 223 8.46 -14.84 18.34
CA ALA A 223 8.70 -13.41 18.14
C ALA A 223 8.65 -12.59 19.45
N VAL A 224 7.77 -12.96 20.38
CA VAL A 224 7.66 -12.29 21.68
C VAL A 224 8.85 -12.63 22.57
N LYS A 225 9.23 -13.91 22.66
CA LYS A 225 10.38 -14.38 23.46
C LYS A 225 11.68 -13.74 23.00
N ASP A 226 11.85 -13.64 21.69
CA ASP A 226 13.08 -13.16 21.05
C ASP A 226 13.09 -11.64 20.87
N SER A 227 12.01 -10.95 21.31
CA SER A 227 11.82 -9.50 21.10
C SER A 227 11.86 -9.08 19.63
N ALA A 228 11.42 -9.97 18.74
CA ALA A 228 11.36 -9.77 17.29
C ALA A 228 9.99 -9.18 16.85
N ILE A 229 9.59 -8.11 17.54
CA ILE A 229 8.37 -7.35 17.26
C ILE A 229 8.82 -5.96 16.80
N TYR A 230 8.51 -5.63 15.55
CA TYR A 230 9.01 -4.41 14.92
C TYR A 230 7.87 -3.48 14.49
N PRO A 231 7.87 -2.21 14.96
CA PRO A 231 7.04 -1.18 14.36
C PRO A 231 7.37 -1.07 12.87
N PHE A 232 6.32 -1.03 12.05
CA PHE A 232 6.46 -0.98 10.60
C PHE A 232 5.66 0.21 10.05
N ASN A 233 6.22 0.91 9.06
CA ASN A 233 5.46 1.94 8.37
C ASN A 233 4.60 1.27 7.29
N ASP A 234 3.32 1.12 7.58
CA ASP A 234 2.35 0.48 6.69
C ASP A 234 2.24 1.19 5.32
N ASP A 235 2.36 2.49 5.27
CA ASP A 235 2.31 3.28 4.01
C ASP A 235 3.29 2.76 2.95
N LEU A 236 4.41 2.13 3.36
CA LEU A 236 5.41 1.58 2.44
C LEU A 236 4.93 0.34 1.66
N VAL A 237 3.91 -0.37 2.15
CA VAL A 237 3.44 -1.64 1.56
C VAL A 237 1.93 -1.69 1.35
N SER A 238 1.14 -0.82 1.99
CA SER A 238 -0.30 -0.74 1.80
C SER A 238 -0.72 0.17 0.64
N ARG A 239 0.18 1.04 0.22
CA ARG A 239 0.00 1.92 -0.94
C ARG A 239 0.71 1.32 -2.14
N PRO A 240 -0.02 0.76 -3.11
CA PRO A 240 0.57 0.05 -4.25
C PRO A 240 1.08 1.04 -5.32
N GLY A 241 2.08 1.83 -4.98
CA GLY A 241 2.64 2.89 -5.81
C GLY A 241 4.12 3.16 -5.56
#